data_fe37eb132877f075424be40d9a9af13f
#
_entry.id   fe37eb132877f075424be40d9a9af13f
#
_cell.length_a   1.000
_cell.length_b   1.000
_cell.length_c   1.000
_cell.angle_alpha   90.00
_cell.angle_beta   90.00
_cell.angle_gamma   90.00
#
_symmetry.space_group_name_H-M   'P 1'
#
loop_
_entity.id
_entity.type
_entity.pdbx_description
1 polymer ?
#
loop_
_entity_poly.entity_id
_entity_poly.type
_entity_poly.pdbx_seq_one_letter_code
_entity_poly.pdbx_strand_id
1 'polypeptide(L)'
;GDYEKPMYDWIDQYKRSNGLNQSSFTWDMIPFDVMKTYAAMDAVCTYLLYEKFVKIKQNPKLKNVYDKILIPGCRFLMDAQDNGVPFDPQRLLKSQSLMQQEIDDAIDELYKVEAVRDFEKAQGKEFNPNSTVQLRSLLFDYIGLQPTGKKTGTGANSTDAEVLQQLGEEHDVPKFILNIRQKSKIKNTYLDKIIPQLDRDSRLRTNFNLHGTTSGRLSSSGKLNMQQLPRDNPIVKGCIKAAP
;
A
#
# COMPACT_ATOMS: atom_id res chain seq x y z
N GLY A 1 -35.45 7.49 -1.17
CA GLY A 1 -35.24 7.00 -2.53
C GLY A 1 -33.76 7.12 -2.88
N ASP A 2 -33.30 6.28 -3.75
CA ASP A 2 -31.92 6.27 -4.21
C ASP A 2 -31.74 7.42 -5.24
N TYR A 3 -31.41 8.61 -4.74
CA TYR A 3 -31.22 9.81 -5.57
C TYR A 3 -29.90 9.78 -6.36
N GLU A 4 -28.99 8.88 -6.00
CA GLU A 4 -27.69 8.71 -6.67
C GLU A 4 -27.83 7.88 -7.93
N LYS A 5 -28.76 6.94 -7.95
CA LYS A 5 -28.89 5.94 -9.01
C LYS A 5 -29.00 6.54 -10.41
N PRO A 6 -29.83 7.58 -10.69
CA PRO A 6 -29.92 8.13 -12.02
C PRO A 6 -28.59 8.68 -12.56
N MET A 7 -27.77 9.26 -11.67
CA MET A 7 -26.45 9.75 -12.04
C MET A 7 -25.48 8.60 -12.34
N TYR A 8 -25.45 7.57 -11.50
CA TYR A 8 -24.58 6.41 -11.73
C TYR A 8 -24.98 5.61 -12.98
N ASP A 9 -26.29 5.45 -13.23
CA ASP A 9 -26.79 4.81 -14.44
C ASP A 9 -26.34 5.59 -15.69
N TRP A 10 -26.38 6.93 -15.65
CA TRP A 10 -25.87 7.78 -16.73
C TRP A 10 -24.35 7.60 -16.91
N ILE A 11 -23.56 7.60 -15.82
CA ILE A 11 -22.10 7.42 -15.86
C ILE A 11 -21.75 6.08 -16.51
N ASP A 12 -22.42 5.02 -16.12
CA ASP A 12 -22.17 3.68 -16.66
C ASP A 12 -22.51 3.59 -18.15
N GLN A 13 -23.63 4.19 -18.56
CA GLN A 13 -24.00 4.27 -19.97
C GLN A 13 -23.01 5.10 -20.77
N TYR A 14 -22.61 6.26 -20.27
CA TYR A 14 -21.66 7.15 -20.92
C TYR A 14 -20.28 6.47 -21.11
N LYS A 15 -19.77 5.79 -20.07
CA LYS A 15 -18.52 5.04 -20.15
C LYS A 15 -18.57 3.96 -21.22
N ARG A 16 -19.64 3.17 -21.25
CA ARG A 16 -19.83 2.09 -22.26
C ARG A 16 -19.88 2.65 -23.67
N SER A 17 -20.65 3.72 -23.88
CA SER A 17 -20.84 4.33 -25.22
C SER A 17 -19.57 4.99 -25.76
N ASN A 18 -18.66 5.43 -24.88
CA ASN A 18 -17.43 6.13 -25.27
C ASN A 18 -16.15 5.31 -25.07
N GLY A 19 -16.27 4.03 -24.71
CA GLY A 19 -15.10 3.16 -24.46
C GLY A 19 -14.20 3.62 -23.33
N LEU A 20 -14.77 4.35 -22.33
CA LEU A 20 -14.03 4.89 -21.21
C LEU A 20 -13.91 3.88 -20.07
N ASN A 21 -12.77 3.87 -19.40
CA ASN A 21 -12.55 3.12 -18.18
C ASN A 21 -12.55 4.05 -16.95
N GLN A 22 -12.33 3.50 -15.76
CA GLN A 22 -12.34 4.25 -14.51
C GLN A 22 -11.25 5.34 -14.44
N SER A 23 -10.12 5.17 -15.11
CA SER A 23 -9.02 6.12 -15.09
C SER A 23 -9.15 7.23 -16.14
N SER A 24 -9.94 7.02 -17.18
CA SER A 24 -10.17 7.99 -18.26
C SER A 24 -11.45 8.80 -18.08
N PHE A 25 -12.31 8.41 -17.15
CA PHE A 25 -13.52 9.16 -16.80
C PHE A 25 -13.23 10.19 -15.71
N THR A 26 -13.71 11.43 -15.90
CA THR A 26 -13.62 12.53 -14.93
C THR A 26 -15.00 13.11 -14.63
N TRP A 27 -15.18 13.67 -13.43
CA TRP A 27 -16.48 14.15 -12.96
C TRP A 27 -17.01 15.36 -13.75
N ASP A 28 -16.15 16.14 -14.37
CA ASP A 28 -16.50 17.26 -15.23
C ASP A 28 -17.15 16.83 -16.56
N MET A 29 -17.08 15.55 -16.91
CA MET A 29 -17.81 14.98 -18.06
C MET A 29 -19.31 14.84 -17.79
N ILE A 30 -19.77 14.95 -16.54
CA ILE A 30 -21.19 14.78 -16.19
C ILE A 30 -21.96 16.07 -16.49
N PRO A 31 -23.02 16.02 -17.34
CA PRO A 31 -23.83 17.21 -17.61
C PRO A 31 -24.48 17.76 -16.35
N PHE A 32 -24.64 19.07 -16.31
CA PHE A 32 -25.26 19.78 -15.17
C PHE A 32 -26.63 19.18 -14.81
N ASP A 33 -27.47 18.89 -15.81
CA ASP A 33 -28.82 18.36 -15.59
C ASP A 33 -28.84 16.99 -14.92
N VAL A 34 -27.79 16.18 -15.10
CA VAL A 34 -27.59 14.89 -14.44
C VAL A 34 -27.04 15.09 -13.02
N MET A 35 -26.08 15.99 -12.88
CA MET A 35 -25.39 16.25 -11.62
C MET A 35 -26.25 17.01 -10.60
N LYS A 36 -27.10 17.95 -11.03
CA LYS A 36 -27.80 18.91 -10.15
C LYS A 36 -28.60 18.27 -9.03
N THR A 37 -29.32 17.19 -9.31
CA THR A 37 -30.14 16.50 -8.31
C THR A 37 -29.27 15.80 -7.28
N TYR A 38 -28.23 15.12 -7.73
CA TYR A 38 -27.24 14.48 -6.85
C TYR A 38 -26.59 15.49 -5.90
N ALA A 39 -26.03 16.55 -6.45
CA ALA A 39 -25.33 17.57 -5.67
C ALA A 39 -26.26 18.31 -4.68
N ALA A 40 -27.50 18.62 -5.09
CA ALA A 40 -28.48 19.24 -4.22
C ALA A 40 -28.88 18.31 -3.06
N MET A 41 -29.12 17.04 -3.33
CA MET A 41 -29.50 16.08 -2.31
C MET A 41 -28.35 15.76 -1.34
N ASP A 42 -27.12 15.75 -1.80
CA ASP A 42 -25.93 15.62 -0.93
C ASP A 42 -25.84 16.77 0.08
N ALA A 43 -26.09 18.00 -0.37
CA ALA A 43 -26.13 19.17 0.50
C ALA A 43 -27.28 19.08 1.53
N VAL A 44 -28.47 18.69 1.10
CA VAL A 44 -29.64 18.49 1.99
C VAL A 44 -29.37 17.39 3.01
N CYS A 45 -28.86 16.24 2.58
CA CYS A 45 -28.54 15.13 3.48
C CYS A 45 -27.48 15.52 4.50
N THR A 46 -26.45 16.24 4.07
CA THR A 46 -25.41 16.78 4.96
C THR A 46 -25.99 17.72 6.01
N TYR A 47 -26.92 18.60 5.62
CA TYR A 47 -27.60 19.50 6.56
C TYR A 47 -28.46 18.72 7.57
N LEU A 48 -29.22 17.73 7.11
CA LEU A 48 -30.03 16.89 8.00
C LEU A 48 -29.17 16.09 8.98
N LEU A 49 -28.01 15.58 8.53
CA LEU A 49 -27.04 14.96 9.40
C LEU A 49 -26.51 15.93 10.44
N TYR A 50 -26.17 17.15 10.05
CA TYR A 50 -25.75 18.19 10.99
C TYR A 50 -26.81 18.44 12.06
N GLU A 51 -28.08 18.64 11.70
CA GLU A 51 -29.17 18.85 12.66
C GLU A 51 -29.34 17.67 13.63
N LYS A 52 -29.20 16.46 13.12
CA LYS A 52 -29.25 15.26 13.93
C LYS A 52 -28.08 15.17 14.92
N PHE A 53 -26.90 15.49 14.48
CA PHE A 53 -25.68 15.33 15.28
C PHE A 53 -25.34 16.55 16.15
N VAL A 54 -25.90 17.73 15.87
CA VAL A 54 -25.68 18.93 16.70
C VAL A 54 -26.04 18.68 18.17
N LYS A 55 -27.05 17.85 18.43
CA LYS A 55 -27.48 17.46 19.79
C LYS A 55 -26.40 16.67 20.56
N ILE A 56 -25.49 15.99 19.87
CA ILE A 56 -24.37 15.27 20.50
C ILE A 56 -23.43 16.25 21.20
N LYS A 57 -23.30 17.48 20.68
CA LYS A 57 -22.53 18.56 21.31
C LYS A 57 -23.10 19.05 22.65
N GLN A 58 -24.32 18.66 22.99
CA GLN A 58 -24.87 18.97 24.33
C GLN A 58 -24.20 18.14 25.42
N ASN A 59 -23.56 17.01 25.09
CA ASN A 59 -22.72 16.29 26.03
C ASN A 59 -21.36 17.01 26.18
N PRO A 60 -20.98 17.55 27.36
CA PRO A 60 -19.77 18.31 27.55
C PRO A 60 -18.48 17.56 27.19
N LYS A 61 -18.43 16.24 27.45
CA LYS A 61 -17.26 15.41 27.11
C LYS A 61 -17.10 15.28 25.61
N LEU A 62 -18.17 14.98 24.88
CA LEU A 62 -18.16 14.86 23.43
C LEU A 62 -17.87 16.22 22.76
N LYS A 63 -18.46 17.29 23.27
CA LYS A 63 -18.15 18.65 22.81
C LYS A 63 -16.68 19.01 22.97
N ASN A 64 -16.08 18.67 24.12
CA ASN A 64 -14.68 18.94 24.36
C ASN A 64 -13.76 18.16 23.40
N VAL A 65 -14.04 16.87 23.13
CA VAL A 65 -13.31 16.06 22.14
C VAL A 65 -13.46 16.68 20.75
N TYR A 66 -14.66 17.05 20.37
CA TYR A 66 -14.95 17.64 19.06
C TYR A 66 -14.20 18.96 18.86
N ASP A 67 -14.37 19.89 19.79
CA ASP A 67 -13.85 21.27 19.64
C ASP A 67 -12.33 21.37 19.88
N LYS A 68 -11.77 20.53 20.77
CA LYS A 68 -10.36 20.63 21.15
C LYS A 68 -9.42 19.61 20.51
N ILE A 69 -9.98 18.51 19.97
CA ILE A 69 -9.16 17.45 19.36
C ILE A 69 -9.51 17.28 17.89
N LEU A 70 -10.80 17.01 17.56
CA LEU A 70 -11.15 16.63 16.20
C LEU A 70 -11.04 17.82 15.22
N ILE A 71 -11.61 18.97 15.55
CA ILE A 71 -11.57 20.15 14.65
C ILE A 71 -10.15 20.70 14.47
N PRO A 72 -9.35 20.93 15.53
CA PRO A 72 -7.94 21.31 15.35
C PRO A 72 -7.13 20.22 14.63
N GLY A 73 -7.39 18.95 14.94
CA GLY A 73 -6.77 17.82 14.26
C GLY A 73 -7.07 17.78 12.76
N CYS A 74 -8.33 18.01 12.34
CA CYS A 74 -8.69 18.11 10.94
C CYS A 74 -7.91 19.24 10.24
N ARG A 75 -7.82 20.43 10.84
CA ARG A 75 -7.09 21.57 10.26
C ARG A 75 -5.61 21.23 10.09
N PHE A 76 -4.98 20.70 11.14
CA PHE A 76 -3.59 20.26 11.08
C PHE A 76 -3.35 19.23 9.96
N LEU A 77 -4.26 18.25 9.83
CA LEU A 77 -4.14 17.22 8.79
C LEU A 77 -4.36 17.77 7.38
N MET A 78 -5.26 18.74 7.20
CA MET A 78 -5.42 19.45 5.93
C MET A 78 -4.12 20.15 5.53
N ASP A 79 -3.53 20.92 6.45
CA ASP A 79 -2.24 21.59 6.21
C ASP A 79 -1.13 20.58 5.90
N ALA A 80 -1.08 19.47 6.62
CA ALA A 80 -0.10 18.40 6.39
C ALA A 80 -0.28 17.71 5.04
N GLN A 81 -1.53 17.50 4.60
CA GLN A 81 -1.87 16.94 3.30
C GLN A 81 -1.48 17.88 2.15
N ASP A 82 -1.81 19.17 2.30
CA ASP A 82 -1.50 20.19 1.29
C ASP A 82 0.01 20.40 1.15
N ASN A 83 0.73 20.41 2.26
CA ASN A 83 2.19 20.50 2.24
C ASN A 83 2.82 19.25 1.63
N GLY A 84 2.34 18.05 1.94
CA GLY A 84 2.94 16.80 1.52
C GLY A 84 4.38 16.61 2.03
N VAL A 85 4.97 15.46 1.70
CA VAL A 85 6.35 15.12 2.07
C VAL A 85 7.27 15.29 0.87
N PRO A 86 8.31 16.15 0.95
CA PRO A 86 9.23 16.36 -0.16
C PRO A 86 10.19 15.18 -0.33
N PHE A 87 10.32 14.70 -1.56
CA PHE A 87 11.26 13.66 -1.94
C PHE A 87 12.29 14.18 -2.94
N ASP A 88 13.44 13.50 -3.00
CA ASP A 88 14.44 13.69 -4.03
C ASP A 88 14.21 12.70 -5.18
N PRO A 89 13.70 13.13 -6.35
CA PRO A 89 13.42 12.23 -7.47
C PRO A 89 14.66 11.52 -8.00
N GLN A 90 15.82 12.21 -8.00
CA GLN A 90 17.07 11.63 -8.48
C GLN A 90 17.58 10.53 -7.53
N ARG A 91 17.49 10.79 -6.22
CA ARG A 91 17.82 9.76 -5.22
C ARG A 91 16.89 8.58 -5.29
N LEU A 92 15.58 8.81 -5.49
CA LEU A 92 14.61 7.72 -5.65
C LEU A 92 14.95 6.83 -6.84
N LEU A 93 15.21 7.41 -8.02
CA LEU A 93 15.60 6.67 -9.23
C LEU A 93 16.91 5.91 -9.03
N LYS A 94 17.92 6.56 -8.43
CA LYS A 94 19.19 5.91 -8.12
C LYS A 94 19.00 4.74 -7.14
N SER A 95 18.22 4.94 -6.10
CA SER A 95 17.92 3.89 -5.11
C SER A 95 17.13 2.74 -5.71
N GLN A 96 16.21 3.02 -6.65
CA GLN A 96 15.46 2.01 -7.38
C GLN A 96 16.38 1.13 -8.22
N SER A 97 17.29 1.74 -9.00
CA SER A 97 18.26 1.02 -9.83
C SER A 97 19.23 0.19 -8.98
N LEU A 98 19.71 0.76 -7.87
CA LEU A 98 20.60 0.06 -6.95
C LEU A 98 19.90 -1.16 -6.30
N MET A 99 18.65 -0.99 -5.87
CA MET A 99 17.87 -2.10 -5.32
C MET A 99 17.60 -3.20 -6.35
N GLN A 100 17.36 -2.83 -7.62
CA GLN A 100 17.20 -3.83 -8.67
C GLN A 100 18.49 -4.63 -8.85
N GLN A 101 19.63 -3.95 -8.97
CA GLN A 101 20.92 -4.63 -9.11
C GLN A 101 21.21 -5.56 -7.91
N GLU A 102 20.97 -5.09 -6.68
CA GLU A 102 21.18 -5.93 -5.51
C GLU A 102 20.21 -7.14 -5.42
N ILE A 103 19.03 -7.03 -6.02
CA ILE A 103 18.08 -8.16 -6.12
C ILE A 103 18.62 -9.16 -7.16
N ASP A 104 19.04 -8.67 -8.31
CA ASP A 104 19.58 -9.50 -9.39
C ASP A 104 20.83 -10.24 -8.93
N ASP A 105 21.76 -9.56 -8.28
CA ASP A 105 22.96 -10.16 -7.68
C ASP A 105 22.61 -11.24 -6.64
N ALA A 106 21.59 -10.99 -5.80
CA ALA A 106 21.16 -11.95 -4.79
C ALA A 106 20.46 -13.18 -5.41
N ILE A 107 19.77 -13.01 -6.53
CA ILE A 107 19.18 -14.10 -7.31
C ILE A 107 20.27 -14.92 -7.97
N ASP A 108 21.28 -14.27 -8.55
CA ASP A 108 22.42 -14.96 -9.16
C ASP A 108 23.19 -15.81 -8.13
N GLU A 109 23.41 -15.28 -6.92
CA GLU A 109 24.00 -16.06 -5.83
C GLU A 109 23.13 -17.25 -5.40
N LEU A 110 21.81 -17.07 -5.34
CA LEU A 110 20.88 -18.16 -5.05
C LEU A 110 20.99 -19.30 -6.08
N TYR A 111 21.10 -18.98 -7.37
CA TYR A 111 21.22 -19.98 -8.44
C TYR A 111 22.59 -20.70 -8.47
N LYS A 112 23.59 -20.16 -7.78
CA LYS A 112 24.87 -20.88 -7.58
C LYS A 112 24.80 -21.98 -6.54
N VAL A 113 23.77 -21.99 -5.69
CA VAL A 113 23.58 -23.03 -4.66
C VAL A 113 23.24 -24.34 -5.33
N GLU A 114 24.01 -25.38 -5.01
CA GLU A 114 23.88 -26.73 -5.60
C GLU A 114 22.46 -27.28 -5.47
N ALA A 115 21.88 -27.17 -4.26
CA ALA A 115 20.53 -27.65 -4.00
C ALA A 115 19.46 -27.00 -4.91
N VAL A 116 19.64 -25.73 -5.31
CA VAL A 116 18.72 -25.04 -6.23
C VAL A 116 18.88 -25.57 -7.64
N ARG A 117 20.12 -25.70 -8.12
CA ARG A 117 20.42 -26.22 -9.46
C ARG A 117 19.94 -27.67 -9.65
N ASP A 118 20.12 -28.47 -8.65
CA ASP A 118 19.71 -29.88 -8.72
C ASP A 118 18.19 -30.02 -8.60
N PHE A 119 17.54 -29.16 -7.83
CA PHE A 119 16.08 -29.08 -7.81
C PHE A 119 15.52 -28.69 -9.18
N GLU A 120 16.13 -27.71 -9.87
CA GLU A 120 15.73 -27.33 -11.24
C GLU A 120 15.85 -28.50 -12.22
N LYS A 121 16.98 -29.23 -12.17
CA LYS A 121 17.17 -30.44 -13.00
C LYS A 121 16.12 -31.51 -12.69
N ALA A 122 15.84 -31.75 -11.41
CA ALA A 122 14.85 -32.74 -11.00
C ALA A 122 13.41 -32.35 -11.41
N GLN A 123 13.07 -31.07 -11.39
CA GLN A 123 11.75 -30.57 -11.79
C GLN A 123 11.63 -30.33 -13.31
N GLY A 124 12.75 -30.30 -14.05
CA GLY A 124 12.76 -29.89 -15.46
C GLY A 124 12.28 -28.47 -15.70
N LYS A 125 12.37 -27.60 -14.70
CA LYS A 125 11.82 -26.22 -14.71
C LYS A 125 12.67 -25.32 -13.85
N GLU A 126 12.86 -24.10 -14.34
CA GLU A 126 13.55 -23.02 -13.62
C GLU A 126 12.85 -22.69 -12.27
N PHE A 127 13.63 -22.50 -11.23
CA PHE A 127 13.14 -22.15 -9.90
C PHE A 127 12.80 -20.65 -9.85
N ASN A 128 11.58 -20.33 -9.44
CA ASN A 128 11.18 -18.97 -9.20
C ASN A 128 11.17 -18.64 -7.69
N PRO A 129 12.09 -17.81 -7.18
CA PRO A 129 12.18 -17.48 -5.75
C PRO A 129 10.94 -16.76 -5.21
N ASN A 130 10.11 -16.19 -6.08
CA ASN A 130 8.85 -15.57 -5.70
C ASN A 130 7.67 -16.56 -5.63
N SER A 131 7.85 -17.79 -6.12
CA SER A 131 6.82 -18.82 -6.04
C SER A 131 6.83 -19.51 -4.67
N THR A 132 5.82 -19.22 -3.85
CA THR A 132 5.69 -19.88 -2.53
C THR A 132 5.46 -21.38 -2.62
N VAL A 133 4.93 -21.89 -3.73
CA VAL A 133 4.72 -23.32 -3.97
C VAL A 133 6.06 -23.99 -4.25
N GLN A 134 6.83 -23.47 -5.21
CA GLN A 134 8.16 -24.02 -5.53
C GLN A 134 9.12 -23.90 -4.34
N LEU A 135 9.05 -22.79 -3.60
CA LEU A 135 9.89 -22.62 -2.41
C LEU A 135 9.59 -23.67 -1.33
N ARG A 136 8.30 -23.97 -1.09
CA ARG A 136 7.94 -25.03 -0.15
C ARG A 136 8.48 -26.38 -0.60
N SER A 137 8.30 -26.70 -1.87
CA SER A 137 8.81 -27.96 -2.43
C SER A 137 10.34 -28.06 -2.34
N LEU A 138 11.04 -26.96 -2.64
CA LEU A 138 12.49 -26.91 -2.49
C LEU A 138 12.92 -27.13 -1.03
N LEU A 139 12.35 -26.37 -0.08
CA LEU A 139 12.80 -26.40 1.32
C LEU A 139 12.41 -27.68 2.04
N PHE A 140 11.16 -28.13 1.91
CA PHE A 140 10.61 -29.21 2.74
C PHE A 140 10.66 -30.55 2.05
N ASP A 141 10.41 -30.64 0.73
CA ASP A 141 10.33 -31.89 0.01
C ASP A 141 11.70 -32.32 -0.56
N TYR A 142 12.51 -31.36 -1.05
CA TYR A 142 13.77 -31.64 -1.72
C TYR A 142 14.98 -31.51 -0.78
N ILE A 143 15.16 -30.39 -0.08
CA ILE A 143 16.26 -30.24 0.91
C ILE A 143 15.95 -31.01 2.17
N GLY A 144 14.68 -31.23 2.52
CA GLY A 144 14.26 -32.00 3.69
C GLY A 144 14.31 -31.24 5.01
N LEU A 145 14.28 -29.92 4.98
CA LEU A 145 14.21 -29.09 6.19
C LEU A 145 12.92 -29.35 6.97
N GLN A 146 13.02 -29.40 8.29
CA GLN A 146 11.84 -29.67 9.12
C GLN A 146 10.94 -28.42 9.21
N PRO A 147 9.62 -28.53 8.89
CA PRO A 147 8.71 -27.42 9.06
C PRO A 147 8.65 -26.96 10.52
N THR A 148 8.66 -25.62 10.75
CA THR A 148 8.59 -25.04 12.10
C THR A 148 7.22 -25.19 12.79
N GLY A 149 6.25 -25.85 12.14
CA GLY A 149 4.88 -26.01 12.64
C GLY A 149 3.96 -24.85 12.30
N LYS A 150 4.46 -23.69 11.89
CA LYS A 150 3.64 -22.54 11.48
C LYS A 150 2.96 -22.81 10.14
N LYS A 151 1.64 -22.61 10.09
CA LYS A 151 0.82 -22.81 8.89
C LYS A 151 0.27 -21.52 8.34
N THR A 152 0.01 -21.51 7.04
CA THR A 152 -0.77 -20.44 6.38
C THR A 152 -2.25 -20.61 6.66
N GLY A 153 -3.07 -19.62 6.34
CA GLY A 153 -4.55 -19.71 6.44
C GLY A 153 -5.17 -20.85 5.62
N THR A 154 -4.44 -21.37 4.62
CA THR A 154 -4.84 -22.54 3.80
C THR A 154 -4.28 -23.85 4.31
N GLY A 155 -3.64 -23.87 5.47
CA GLY A 155 -3.07 -25.08 6.10
C GLY A 155 -1.69 -25.52 5.58
N ALA A 156 -1.13 -24.87 4.57
CA ALA A 156 0.21 -25.19 4.06
C ALA A 156 1.31 -24.70 5.02
N ASN A 157 2.51 -25.30 4.96
CA ASN A 157 3.67 -24.83 5.73
C ASN A 157 3.99 -23.37 5.37
N SER A 158 4.16 -22.52 6.39
CA SER A 158 4.53 -21.11 6.17
C SER A 158 5.98 -21.01 5.66
N THR A 159 6.21 -20.00 4.84
CA THR A 159 7.55 -19.53 4.40
C THR A 159 7.67 -18.03 4.62
N ASP A 160 7.08 -17.52 5.71
CA ASP A 160 7.21 -16.11 6.08
C ASP A 160 8.63 -15.79 6.60
N ALA A 161 8.87 -14.51 6.89
CA ALA A 161 10.21 -14.05 7.28
C ALA A 161 10.73 -14.72 8.55
N GLU A 162 9.87 -14.99 9.52
CA GLU A 162 10.22 -15.64 10.79
C GLU A 162 10.63 -17.10 10.56
N VAL A 163 9.84 -17.82 9.78
CA VAL A 163 10.15 -19.21 9.40
C VAL A 163 11.44 -19.30 8.59
N LEU A 164 11.62 -18.43 7.59
CA LEU A 164 12.85 -18.42 6.79
C LEU A 164 14.08 -18.05 7.63
N GLN A 165 13.93 -17.20 8.63
CA GLN A 165 15.02 -16.85 9.54
C GLN A 165 15.44 -18.07 10.38
N GLN A 166 14.50 -18.82 10.92
CA GLN A 166 14.78 -20.07 11.67
C GLN A 166 15.45 -21.14 10.78
N LEU A 167 14.86 -21.41 9.61
CA LEU A 167 15.43 -22.38 8.67
C LEU A 167 16.78 -21.95 8.10
N GLY A 168 17.08 -20.64 8.13
CA GLY A 168 18.38 -20.10 7.74
C GLY A 168 19.52 -20.51 8.67
N GLU A 169 19.25 -21.00 9.87
CA GLU A 169 20.26 -21.55 10.77
C GLU A 169 20.75 -22.91 10.29
N GLU A 170 19.90 -23.66 9.57
CA GLU A 170 20.18 -25.00 9.09
C GLU A 170 20.69 -25.04 7.63
N HIS A 171 20.27 -24.07 6.79
CA HIS A 171 20.61 -24.05 5.36
C HIS A 171 20.67 -22.62 4.80
N ASP A 172 21.49 -22.38 3.78
CA ASP A 172 21.69 -21.03 3.23
C ASP A 172 20.56 -20.57 2.29
N VAL A 173 19.85 -21.46 1.62
CA VAL A 173 18.74 -21.10 0.71
C VAL A 173 17.70 -20.20 1.38
N PRO A 174 17.19 -20.48 2.60
CA PRO A 174 16.26 -19.57 3.29
C PRO A 174 16.82 -18.17 3.51
N LYS A 175 18.15 -18.04 3.76
CA LYS A 175 18.79 -16.71 3.93
C LYS A 175 18.77 -15.91 2.64
N PHE A 176 19.11 -16.55 1.51
CA PHE A 176 19.05 -15.89 0.20
C PHE A 176 17.61 -15.44 -0.13
N ILE A 177 16.63 -16.32 0.08
CA ILE A 177 15.21 -15.99 -0.16
C ILE A 177 14.76 -14.82 0.72
N LEU A 178 15.13 -14.82 2.01
CA LEU A 178 14.80 -13.75 2.93
C LEU A 178 15.40 -12.41 2.47
N ASN A 179 16.66 -12.40 2.07
CA ASN A 179 17.36 -11.23 1.54
C ASN A 179 16.68 -10.70 0.26
N ILE A 180 16.41 -11.58 -0.71
CA ILE A 180 15.70 -11.20 -1.95
C ILE A 180 14.33 -10.59 -1.64
N ARG A 181 13.56 -11.22 -0.75
CA ARG A 181 12.22 -10.72 -0.37
C ARG A 181 12.27 -9.36 0.35
N GLN A 182 13.24 -9.15 1.23
CA GLN A 182 13.42 -7.87 1.92
C GLN A 182 13.74 -6.75 0.94
N LYS A 183 14.69 -6.97 0.02
CA LYS A 183 15.06 -6.01 -1.02
C LYS A 183 13.91 -5.74 -1.99
N SER A 184 13.24 -6.80 -2.46
CA SER A 184 12.08 -6.70 -3.33
C SER A 184 10.93 -5.92 -2.68
N LYS A 185 10.71 -6.09 -1.37
CA LYS A 185 9.71 -5.32 -0.63
C LYS A 185 10.06 -3.83 -0.61
N ILE A 186 11.33 -3.48 -0.37
CA ILE A 186 11.78 -2.08 -0.38
C ILE A 186 11.53 -1.46 -1.76
N LYS A 187 11.96 -2.14 -2.82
CA LYS A 187 11.78 -1.67 -4.19
C LYS A 187 10.29 -1.59 -4.56
N ASN A 188 9.59 -2.71 -4.55
CA ASN A 188 8.25 -2.84 -5.15
C ASN A 188 7.15 -2.17 -4.30
N THR A 189 7.31 -2.16 -2.96
CA THR A 189 6.29 -1.59 -2.07
C THR A 189 6.47 -0.10 -1.85
N TYR A 190 7.69 0.40 -1.90
CA TYR A 190 8.00 1.79 -1.60
C TYR A 190 8.54 2.55 -2.80
N LEU A 191 9.73 2.22 -3.32
CA LEU A 191 10.36 3.02 -4.38
C LEU A 191 9.51 3.08 -5.66
N ASP A 192 9.07 1.93 -6.15
CA ASP A 192 8.26 1.84 -7.37
C ASP A 192 6.87 2.49 -7.24
N LYS A 193 6.37 2.62 -6.01
CA LYS A 193 5.09 3.27 -5.76
C LYS A 193 5.19 4.76 -5.47
N ILE A 194 6.30 5.22 -4.88
CA ILE A 194 6.50 6.65 -4.59
C ILE A 194 6.69 7.43 -5.88
N ILE A 195 7.57 6.97 -6.77
CA ILE A 195 7.98 7.72 -7.97
C ILE A 195 6.79 8.18 -8.83
N PRO A 196 5.84 7.31 -9.23
CA PRO A 196 4.72 7.72 -10.08
C PRO A 196 3.66 8.55 -9.36
N GLN A 197 3.78 8.73 -8.04
CA GLN A 197 2.83 9.47 -7.24
C GLN A 197 3.34 10.84 -6.79
N LEU A 198 4.58 11.17 -7.14
CA LEU A 198 5.10 12.51 -6.87
C LEU A 198 4.37 13.54 -7.72
N ASP A 199 3.95 14.61 -7.07
CA ASP A 199 3.43 15.77 -7.74
C ASP A 199 4.55 16.56 -8.46
N ARG A 200 4.18 17.57 -9.24
CA ARG A 200 5.14 18.39 -10.01
C ARG A 200 6.20 19.06 -9.15
N ASP A 201 5.89 19.32 -7.88
CA ASP A 201 6.80 19.90 -6.88
C ASP A 201 7.66 18.85 -6.15
N SER A 202 7.66 17.60 -6.62
CA SER A 202 8.37 16.46 -6.03
C SER A 202 7.90 16.13 -4.60
N ARG A 203 6.67 16.44 -4.27
CA ARG A 203 6.06 16.08 -2.99
C ARG A 203 5.08 14.92 -3.15
N LEU A 204 5.07 14.06 -2.17
CA LEU A 204 4.09 12.99 -2.03
C LEU A 204 2.99 13.45 -1.10
N ARG A 205 1.76 13.47 -1.60
CA ARG A 205 0.56 13.80 -0.83
C ARG A 205 -0.27 12.54 -0.59
N THR A 206 -0.79 12.41 0.62
CA THR A 206 -1.64 11.30 1.04
C THR A 206 -2.80 11.83 1.86
N ASN A 207 -3.89 11.09 1.94
CA ASN A 207 -5.02 11.45 2.77
C ASN A 207 -4.87 10.85 4.17
N PHE A 208 -5.06 11.67 5.19
CA PHE A 208 -5.13 11.24 6.58
C PHE A 208 -6.57 11.22 7.08
N ASN A 209 -6.95 10.19 7.82
CA ASN A 209 -8.29 10.01 8.37
C ASN A 209 -8.23 9.97 9.89
N LEU A 210 -8.99 10.86 10.55
CA LEU A 210 -9.15 10.87 12.01
C LEU A 210 -10.06 9.77 12.53
N HIS A 211 -10.94 9.22 11.67
CA HIS A 211 -12.01 8.29 12.03
C HIS A 211 -11.77 6.85 11.56
N GLY A 212 -10.62 6.58 10.93
CA GLY A 212 -10.36 5.29 10.27
C GLY A 212 -10.03 4.13 11.21
N THR A 213 -9.93 4.36 12.53
CA THR A 213 -9.58 3.32 13.49
C THR A 213 -10.43 3.40 14.74
N THR A 214 -10.75 2.24 15.34
CA THR A 214 -11.49 2.16 16.61
C THR A 214 -10.65 2.63 17.82
N SER A 215 -9.33 2.62 17.70
CA SER A 215 -8.39 3.04 18.75
C SER A 215 -8.13 4.55 18.79
N GLY A 216 -8.72 5.34 17.88
CA GLY A 216 -8.45 6.78 17.75
C GLY A 216 -7.10 7.12 17.13
N ARG A 217 -6.36 6.13 16.59
CA ARG A 217 -5.14 6.38 15.81
C ARG A 217 -5.49 6.96 14.46
N LEU A 218 -4.62 7.79 13.92
CA LEU A 218 -4.72 8.22 12.53
C LEU A 218 -4.56 7.02 11.60
N SER A 219 -5.30 7.03 10.50
CA SER A 219 -5.06 6.15 9.37
C SER A 219 -4.77 7.00 8.13
N SER A 220 -4.09 6.43 7.15
CA SER A 220 -3.93 7.06 5.85
C SER A 220 -4.55 6.20 4.76
N SER A 221 -5.10 6.86 3.76
CA SER A 221 -5.72 6.25 2.58
C SER A 221 -5.09 6.80 1.31
N GLY A 222 -5.36 6.13 0.19
CA GLY A 222 -4.81 6.48 -1.10
C GLY A 222 -3.89 5.39 -1.66
N LYS A 223 -3.19 5.69 -2.73
CA LYS A 223 -2.34 4.72 -3.44
C LYS A 223 -1.12 4.27 -2.63
N LEU A 224 -0.63 5.11 -1.73
CA LEU A 224 0.46 4.80 -0.80
C LEU A 224 0.07 5.18 0.62
N ASN A 225 0.15 4.22 1.55
CA ASN A 225 -0.04 4.49 2.97
C ASN A 225 1.28 5.00 3.58
N MET A 226 1.38 6.32 3.78
CA MET A 226 2.58 6.96 4.34
C MET A 226 2.94 6.49 5.75
N GLN A 227 1.97 5.98 6.52
CA GLN A 227 2.23 5.45 7.86
C GLN A 227 2.92 4.07 7.84
N GLN A 228 2.95 3.41 6.68
CA GLN A 228 3.64 2.14 6.47
C GLN A 228 5.06 2.29 5.92
N LEU A 229 5.55 3.53 5.72
CA LEU A 229 6.95 3.74 5.34
C LEU A 229 7.87 3.12 6.40
N PRO A 230 8.91 2.38 5.96
CA PRO A 230 9.76 1.66 6.90
C PRO A 230 10.55 2.65 7.76
N ARG A 231 10.33 2.57 9.06
CA ARG A 231 10.91 3.52 10.03
C ARG A 231 12.45 3.53 10.00
N ASP A 232 13.04 2.38 9.85
CA ASP A 232 14.48 2.19 10.03
C ASP A 232 15.21 1.85 8.72
N ASN A 233 14.55 2.07 7.56
CA ASN A 233 15.18 1.84 6.27
C ASN A 233 15.88 3.12 5.76
N PRO A 234 17.24 3.15 5.71
CA PRO A 234 17.99 4.32 5.32
C PRO A 234 17.81 4.69 3.84
N ILE A 235 17.49 3.71 2.98
CA ILE A 235 17.32 3.92 1.54
C ILE A 235 16.07 4.77 1.28
N VAL A 236 14.93 4.36 1.83
CA VAL A 236 13.66 5.10 1.65
C VAL A 236 13.72 6.45 2.36
N LYS A 237 14.20 6.47 3.62
CA LYS A 237 14.36 7.72 4.38
C LYS A 237 15.34 8.69 3.74
N GLY A 238 16.46 8.18 3.20
CA GLY A 238 17.45 8.99 2.54
C GLY A 238 16.95 9.72 1.29
N CYS A 239 15.79 9.31 0.76
CA CYS A 239 15.12 9.98 -0.34
C CYS A 239 14.20 11.14 0.10
N ILE A 240 13.89 11.26 1.39
CA ILE A 240 13.11 12.38 1.93
C ILE A 240 14.02 13.59 2.10
N LYS A 241 13.61 14.74 1.57
CA LYS A 241 14.30 16.02 1.76
C LYS A 241 13.76 16.74 2.99
N ALA A 242 14.62 17.48 3.67
CA ALA A 242 14.15 18.54 4.56
C ALA A 242 13.43 19.60 3.71
N ALA A 243 12.33 20.15 4.21
CA ALA A 243 11.77 21.35 3.62
C ALA A 243 12.76 22.51 3.82
N PRO A 244 12.91 23.42 2.84
CA PRO A 244 13.71 24.62 3.01
C PRO A 244 13.14 25.49 4.11
#